data_719965cec5276f98a00fae0ba05fbd02
#
_entry.id   719965cec5276f98a00fae0ba05fbd02
#
_cell.length_a   1.000
_cell.length_b   1.000
_cell.length_c   1.000
_cell.angle_alpha   90.00
_cell.angle_beta   90.00
_cell.angle_gamma   90.00
#
_symmetry.space_group_name_H-M   'P 1'
#
loop_
_entity.id
_entity.type
_entity.pdbx_description
1 polymer ?
#
loop_
_entity_poly.entity_id
_entity_poly.type
_entity_poly.pdbx_seq_one_letter_code
_entity_poly.pdbx_strand_id
1 'polypeptide(L)'
;MTSKAFQRIYTRLEAITKATVSLHAQGVTNDELATVDGRIAQVVKIKDDLITLQVFSGTEGIPTNAEVVFFGEPPALNVSDELAGRFFNAYGEPIDNGPKVEGERRFIGGPSVNPYKRKQPSQLIPTGIAGIDLNNTLVSGQKIPFFADPDQPYNQVMAMV
;
A
#
# COMPACT_ATOMS: atom_id res chain seq x y z
N MET A 1 -19.19 -14.41 -1.75
CA MET A 1 -19.93 -13.70 -2.83
C MET A 1 -19.29 -12.32 -2.96
N THR A 2 -18.40 -12.14 -3.91
CA THR A 2 -17.78 -10.85 -4.20
C THR A 2 -18.87 -9.94 -4.76
N SER A 3 -19.25 -8.92 -4.00
CA SER A 3 -20.05 -7.82 -4.52
C SER A 3 -19.29 -7.28 -5.74
N LYS A 4 -19.83 -7.46 -6.94
CA LYS A 4 -19.41 -6.70 -8.10
C LYS A 4 -19.82 -5.25 -7.82
N ALA A 5 -18.94 -4.49 -7.19
CA ALA A 5 -19.06 -3.06 -7.15
C ALA A 5 -19.26 -2.59 -8.60
N PHE A 6 -20.13 -1.63 -8.81
CA PHE A 6 -20.38 -1.05 -10.13
C PHE A 6 -19.05 -0.46 -10.63
N GLN A 7 -18.41 -1.17 -11.56
CA GLN A 7 -17.20 -0.66 -12.23
C GLN A 7 -17.63 0.48 -13.15
N ARG A 8 -16.99 1.62 -13.01
CA ARG A 8 -17.17 2.77 -13.89
C ARG A 8 -16.04 2.79 -14.88
N ILE A 9 -16.39 2.80 -16.16
CA ILE A 9 -15.43 2.73 -17.27
C ILE A 9 -15.47 4.03 -18.05
N TYR A 10 -14.29 4.61 -18.27
CA TYR A 10 -14.09 5.80 -19.07
C TYR A 10 -13.01 5.53 -20.13
N THR A 11 -13.10 6.16 -21.30
CA THR A 11 -12.20 5.89 -22.44
C THR A 11 -11.55 7.16 -23.00
N ARG A 12 -11.65 8.28 -22.28
CA ARG A 12 -11.07 9.55 -22.76
C ARG A 12 -10.24 10.18 -21.68
N LEU A 13 -8.94 10.29 -21.93
CA LEU A 13 -8.02 11.01 -21.08
C LEU A 13 -7.91 12.46 -21.55
N GLU A 14 -7.90 13.39 -20.58
CA GLU A 14 -7.72 14.82 -20.83
C GLU A 14 -6.24 15.19 -20.92
N ALA A 15 -5.42 14.61 -20.02
CA ALA A 15 -4.00 14.86 -20.01
C ALA A 15 -3.22 13.63 -19.50
N ILE A 16 -2.01 13.46 -20.03
CA ILE A 16 -1.05 12.44 -19.61
C ILE A 16 0.26 13.15 -19.29
N THR A 17 0.78 12.91 -18.09
CA THR A 17 2.10 13.37 -17.67
C THR A 17 3.00 12.16 -17.39
N LYS A 18 4.24 12.39 -16.94
CA LYS A 18 5.21 11.30 -16.67
C LYS A 18 4.70 10.25 -15.67
N ALA A 19 3.85 10.63 -14.72
CA ALA A 19 3.39 9.73 -13.65
C ALA A 19 1.87 9.77 -13.43
N THR A 20 1.17 10.72 -14.05
CA THR A 20 -0.27 10.90 -13.81
C THR A 20 -1.05 10.98 -15.10
N VAL A 21 -2.30 10.57 -15.04
CA VAL A 21 -3.31 10.82 -16.06
C VAL A 21 -4.48 11.59 -15.46
N SER A 22 -5.11 12.43 -16.26
CA SER A 22 -6.31 13.17 -15.86
C SER A 22 -7.45 12.90 -16.83
N LEU A 23 -8.66 12.79 -16.28
CA LEU A 23 -9.89 12.57 -17.05
C LEU A 23 -11.08 13.16 -16.31
N HIS A 24 -12.17 13.38 -17.04
CA HIS A 24 -13.44 13.77 -16.43
C HIS A 24 -14.23 12.52 -16.02
N ALA A 25 -14.58 12.44 -14.72
CA ALA A 25 -15.40 11.35 -14.19
C ALA A 25 -16.23 11.83 -13.00
N GLN A 26 -17.35 11.15 -12.74
CA GLN A 26 -18.27 11.47 -11.65
C GLN A 26 -18.38 10.34 -10.65
N GLY A 27 -18.65 10.71 -9.38
CA GLY A 27 -18.87 9.76 -8.30
C GLY A 27 -17.59 9.01 -7.86
N VAL A 28 -16.41 9.53 -8.21
CA VAL A 28 -15.11 9.00 -7.79
C VAL A 28 -14.75 9.56 -6.42
N THR A 29 -14.10 8.76 -5.60
CA THR A 29 -13.66 9.16 -4.26
C THR A 29 -12.12 9.29 -4.19
N ASN A 30 -11.64 10.08 -3.22
CA ASN A 30 -10.20 10.18 -2.97
C ASN A 30 -9.64 8.80 -2.59
N ASP A 31 -8.39 8.55 -2.99
CA ASP A 31 -7.67 7.30 -2.75
C ASP A 31 -8.28 6.05 -3.40
N GLU A 32 -9.35 6.19 -4.20
CA GLU A 32 -9.95 5.09 -4.94
C GLU A 32 -8.94 4.48 -5.91
N LEU A 33 -8.90 3.16 -5.97
CA LEU A 33 -8.12 2.44 -6.96
C LEU A 33 -8.82 2.39 -8.31
N ALA A 34 -8.01 2.42 -9.34
CA ALA A 34 -8.44 2.27 -10.73
C ALA A 34 -7.38 1.51 -11.53
N THR A 35 -7.73 1.10 -12.73
CA THR A 35 -6.74 0.73 -13.75
C THR A 35 -6.81 1.72 -14.91
N VAL A 36 -5.65 2.01 -15.48
CA VAL A 36 -5.49 2.80 -16.70
C VAL A 36 -4.71 1.96 -17.69
N ASP A 37 -5.32 1.57 -18.80
CA ASP A 37 -4.72 0.65 -19.76
C ASP A 37 -4.20 -0.65 -19.07
N GLY A 38 -4.98 -1.19 -18.15
CA GLY A 38 -4.62 -2.37 -17.33
C GLY A 38 -3.57 -2.12 -16.25
N ARG A 39 -3.00 -0.92 -16.12
CA ARG A 39 -2.02 -0.56 -15.10
C ARG A 39 -2.72 -0.01 -13.87
N ILE A 40 -2.30 -0.45 -12.69
CA ILE A 40 -2.89 0.03 -11.44
C ILE A 40 -2.55 1.49 -11.21
N ALA A 41 -3.57 2.24 -10.83
CA ALA A 41 -3.51 3.65 -10.52
C ALA A 41 -4.37 3.98 -9.30
N GLN A 42 -4.12 5.13 -8.70
CA GLN A 42 -4.86 5.63 -7.55
C GLN A 42 -5.28 7.08 -7.78
N VAL A 43 -6.47 7.43 -7.34
CA VAL A 43 -6.97 8.80 -7.35
C VAL A 43 -6.18 9.64 -6.33
N VAL A 44 -5.46 10.65 -6.82
CA VAL A 44 -4.64 11.54 -5.96
C VAL A 44 -5.21 12.95 -5.88
N LYS A 45 -6.09 13.31 -6.80
CA LYS A 45 -6.72 14.64 -6.78
C LYS A 45 -8.06 14.60 -7.48
N ILE A 46 -9.03 15.30 -6.88
CA ILE A 46 -10.35 15.57 -7.45
C ILE A 46 -10.55 17.08 -7.43
N LYS A 47 -10.84 17.65 -8.60
CA LYS A 47 -11.23 19.05 -8.74
C LYS A 47 -12.47 19.11 -9.62
N ASP A 48 -13.61 19.36 -9.00
CA ASP A 48 -14.93 19.26 -9.63
C ASP A 48 -15.14 17.86 -10.23
N ASP A 49 -15.21 17.71 -11.53
CA ASP A 49 -15.29 16.44 -12.26
C ASP A 49 -13.96 16.00 -12.88
N LEU A 50 -12.90 16.83 -12.74
CA LEU A 50 -11.57 16.48 -13.22
C LEU A 50 -10.84 15.64 -12.16
N ILE A 51 -10.60 14.37 -12.51
CA ILE A 51 -9.94 13.39 -11.66
C ILE A 51 -8.49 13.23 -12.13
N THR A 52 -7.54 13.28 -11.20
CA THR A 52 -6.14 12.96 -11.49
C THR A 52 -5.77 11.64 -10.81
N LEU A 53 -5.27 10.71 -11.61
CA LEU A 53 -4.80 9.39 -11.21
C LEU A 53 -3.28 9.35 -11.26
N GLN A 54 -2.65 8.82 -10.24
CA GLN A 54 -1.25 8.43 -10.27
C GLN A 54 -1.15 6.99 -10.76
N VAL A 55 -0.43 6.75 -11.86
CA VAL A 55 -0.17 5.42 -12.41
C VAL A 55 1.14 4.90 -11.82
N PHE A 56 1.09 3.80 -11.06
CA PHE A 56 2.26 3.33 -10.31
C PHE A 56 3.39 2.80 -11.19
N SER A 57 3.07 2.19 -12.32
CA SER A 57 4.05 1.69 -13.28
C SER A 57 4.48 2.70 -14.34
N GLY A 58 4.11 3.99 -14.17
CA GLY A 58 4.36 5.04 -15.16
C GLY A 58 3.33 5.04 -16.30
N THR A 59 3.39 6.09 -17.11
CA THR A 59 2.40 6.37 -18.15
C THR A 59 2.91 6.16 -19.57
N GLU A 60 4.16 5.67 -19.73
CA GLU A 60 4.75 5.46 -21.05
C GLU A 60 3.91 4.51 -21.90
N GLY A 61 3.59 4.94 -23.12
CA GLY A 61 2.81 4.16 -24.08
C GLY A 61 1.30 4.12 -23.83
N ILE A 62 0.77 4.81 -22.81
CA ILE A 62 -0.68 4.91 -22.61
C ILE A 62 -1.29 5.83 -23.66
N PRO A 63 -2.24 5.34 -24.47
CA PRO A 63 -2.91 6.17 -25.47
C PRO A 63 -3.97 7.08 -24.81
N THR A 64 -4.31 8.19 -25.47
CA THR A 64 -5.32 9.14 -24.95
C THR A 64 -6.73 8.58 -24.88
N ASN A 65 -7.00 7.48 -25.58
CA ASN A 65 -8.25 6.73 -25.55
C ASN A 65 -8.16 5.46 -24.68
N ALA A 66 -7.17 5.38 -23.80
CA ALA A 66 -7.02 4.25 -22.88
C ALA A 66 -8.25 4.05 -22.00
N GLU A 67 -8.56 2.81 -21.73
CA GLU A 67 -9.63 2.45 -20.82
C GLU A 67 -9.20 2.73 -19.36
N VAL A 68 -10.06 3.42 -18.64
CA VAL A 68 -9.93 3.67 -17.20
C VAL A 68 -11.09 3.01 -16.47
N VAL A 69 -10.78 2.07 -15.56
CA VAL A 69 -11.77 1.35 -14.77
C VAL A 69 -11.59 1.69 -13.32
N PHE A 70 -12.59 2.30 -12.70
CA PHE A 70 -12.60 2.60 -11.27
C PHE A 70 -13.21 1.44 -10.47
N PHE A 71 -12.61 1.08 -9.34
CA PHE A 71 -13.05 -0.04 -8.51
C PHE A 71 -14.07 0.33 -7.43
N GLY A 72 -14.27 1.64 -7.17
CA GLY A 72 -15.23 2.13 -6.19
C GLY A 72 -14.74 2.02 -4.74
N GLU A 73 -13.49 1.63 -4.52
CA GLU A 73 -12.93 1.45 -3.19
C GLU A 73 -11.43 1.79 -3.14
N PRO A 74 -10.92 2.22 -1.98
CA PRO A 74 -9.50 2.43 -1.76
C PRO A 74 -8.74 1.09 -1.67
N PRO A 75 -7.38 1.13 -1.63
CA PRO A 75 -6.57 -0.06 -1.45
C PRO A 75 -6.96 -0.86 -0.21
N ALA A 76 -7.22 -2.14 -0.40
CA ALA A 76 -7.62 -3.05 0.67
C ALA A 76 -6.95 -4.42 0.52
N LEU A 77 -6.67 -5.07 1.65
CA LEU A 77 -6.12 -6.41 1.72
C LEU A 77 -7.10 -7.35 2.43
N ASN A 78 -7.09 -8.61 2.03
CA ASN A 78 -7.70 -9.67 2.82
C ASN A 78 -6.70 -10.09 3.92
N VAL A 79 -7.13 -10.07 5.17
CA VAL A 79 -6.29 -10.36 6.33
C VAL A 79 -6.76 -11.64 6.99
N SER A 80 -5.86 -12.59 7.14
CA SER A 80 -6.05 -13.84 7.90
C SER A 80 -4.68 -14.36 8.37
N ASP A 81 -4.67 -15.39 9.20
CA ASP A 81 -3.43 -16.04 9.66
C ASP A 81 -2.63 -16.67 8.50
N GLU A 82 -3.27 -16.92 7.35
CA GLU A 82 -2.63 -17.44 6.14
C GLU A 82 -1.65 -16.46 5.48
N LEU A 83 -1.62 -15.19 5.91
CA LEU A 83 -0.62 -14.22 5.45
C LEU A 83 0.78 -14.53 5.99
N ALA A 84 0.87 -15.22 7.13
CA ALA A 84 2.15 -15.50 7.77
C ALA A 84 3.04 -16.40 6.88
N GLY A 85 4.29 -15.96 6.68
CA GLY A 85 5.27 -16.70 5.86
C GLY A 85 5.06 -16.61 4.34
N ARG A 86 4.16 -15.76 3.87
CA ARG A 86 3.84 -15.56 2.46
C ARG A 86 4.44 -14.26 1.91
N PHE A 87 4.61 -14.19 0.60
CA PHE A 87 5.10 -12.99 -0.09
C PHE A 87 4.01 -12.39 -0.99
N PHE A 88 3.81 -11.08 -0.86
CA PHE A 88 2.79 -10.34 -1.60
C PHE A 88 3.39 -9.10 -2.26
N ASN A 89 2.80 -8.67 -3.37
CA ASN A 89 3.07 -7.36 -3.91
C ASN A 89 2.34 -6.27 -3.08
N ALA A 90 2.54 -5.00 -3.43
CA ALA A 90 1.92 -3.86 -2.74
C ALA A 90 0.38 -3.84 -2.79
N TYR A 91 -0.23 -4.67 -3.60
CA TYR A 91 -1.69 -4.78 -3.76
C TYR A 91 -2.28 -6.01 -3.08
N GLY A 92 -1.45 -6.78 -2.36
CA GLY A 92 -1.87 -7.99 -1.67
C GLY A 92 -2.07 -9.20 -2.60
N GLU A 93 -1.50 -9.16 -3.80
CA GLU A 93 -1.50 -10.32 -4.68
C GLU A 93 -0.28 -11.20 -4.36
N PRO A 94 -0.46 -12.53 -4.23
CA PRO A 94 0.63 -13.44 -3.98
C PRO A 94 1.69 -13.39 -5.11
N ILE A 95 2.96 -13.27 -4.74
CA ILE A 95 4.10 -13.38 -5.66
C ILE A 95 4.95 -14.64 -5.42
N ASP A 96 4.53 -15.47 -4.47
CA ASP A 96 5.14 -16.74 -4.09
C ASP A 96 4.50 -17.95 -4.81
N ASN A 97 3.69 -17.74 -5.85
CA ASN A 97 2.91 -18.75 -6.55
C ASN A 97 1.87 -19.49 -5.67
N GLY A 98 1.62 -19.02 -4.46
CA GLY A 98 0.59 -19.58 -3.60
C GLY A 98 -0.83 -19.09 -3.95
N PRO A 99 -1.85 -19.69 -3.36
CA PRO A 99 -3.24 -19.28 -3.58
C PRO A 99 -3.50 -17.85 -3.07
N LYS A 100 -4.56 -17.21 -3.55
CA LYS A 100 -5.06 -15.96 -2.98
C LYS A 100 -5.51 -16.21 -1.54
N VAL A 101 -5.17 -15.27 -0.65
CA VAL A 101 -5.60 -15.34 0.75
C VAL A 101 -7.04 -14.88 0.85
N GLU A 102 -7.85 -15.67 1.50
CA GLU A 102 -9.21 -15.33 1.90
C GLU A 102 -9.22 -14.84 3.35
N GLY A 103 -10.07 -13.86 3.67
CA GLY A 103 -10.13 -13.32 5.02
C GLY A 103 -10.93 -12.03 5.11
N GLU A 104 -10.84 -11.38 6.26
CA GLU A 104 -11.47 -10.09 6.48
C GLU A 104 -10.83 -9.03 5.57
N ARG A 105 -11.67 -8.34 4.77
CA ARG A 105 -11.17 -7.27 3.91
C ARG A 105 -10.92 -6.01 4.74
N ARG A 106 -9.69 -5.54 4.76
CA ARG A 106 -9.27 -4.34 5.48
C ARG A 106 -8.63 -3.32 4.55
N PHE A 107 -9.02 -2.06 4.67
CA PHE A 107 -8.41 -0.96 3.95
C PHE A 107 -7.01 -0.68 4.51
N ILE A 108 -6.04 -0.48 3.59
CA ILE A 108 -4.64 -0.20 3.96
C ILE A 108 -4.50 1.23 4.48
N GLY A 109 -5.24 2.16 3.90
CA GLY A 109 -5.29 3.55 4.33
C GLY A 109 -6.20 3.70 5.55
N GLY A 110 -5.80 4.56 6.48
CA GLY A 110 -6.62 4.92 7.62
C GLY A 110 -6.28 6.31 8.12
N PRO A 111 -7.16 6.95 8.89
CA PRO A 111 -6.85 8.24 9.47
C PRO A 111 -5.63 8.12 10.39
N SER A 112 -4.80 9.15 10.40
CA SER A 112 -3.68 9.25 11.34
C SER A 112 -4.18 9.07 12.77
N VAL A 113 -3.47 8.23 13.53
CA VAL A 113 -3.81 8.03 14.95
C VAL A 113 -3.62 9.33 15.70
N ASN A 114 -4.70 9.81 16.33
CA ASN A 114 -4.65 11.00 17.18
C ASN A 114 -3.53 10.83 18.23
N PRO A 115 -2.60 11.79 18.38
CA PRO A 115 -1.52 11.73 19.36
C PRO A 115 -2.00 11.40 20.79
N TYR A 116 -3.17 11.88 21.18
CA TYR A 116 -3.78 11.58 22.47
C TYR A 116 -4.10 10.08 22.69
N LYS A 117 -4.35 9.34 21.62
CA LYS A 117 -4.61 7.88 21.65
C LYS A 117 -3.35 7.05 21.65
N ARG A 118 -2.18 7.66 21.48
CA ARG A 118 -0.91 6.93 21.48
C ARG A 118 -0.59 6.49 22.90
N LYS A 119 -0.37 5.21 23.08
CA LYS A 119 0.14 4.65 24.33
C LYS A 119 1.66 4.64 24.29
N GLN A 120 2.30 4.86 25.44
CA GLN A 120 3.74 4.64 25.53
C GLN A 120 4.04 3.15 25.34
N PRO A 121 5.04 2.81 24.54
CA PRO A 121 5.51 1.44 24.41
C PRO A 121 5.96 0.91 25.76
N SER A 122 5.51 -0.28 26.15
CA SER A 122 5.83 -0.88 27.45
C SER A 122 6.10 -2.38 27.39
N GLN A 123 5.76 -3.02 26.25
CA GLN A 123 5.94 -4.47 26.12
C GLN A 123 7.35 -4.76 25.61
N LEU A 124 8.16 -5.41 26.43
CA LEU A 124 9.50 -5.87 26.10
C LEU A 124 9.46 -6.89 24.95
N ILE A 125 10.34 -6.73 23.97
CA ILE A 125 10.64 -7.71 22.94
C ILE A 125 12.06 -8.23 23.22
N PRO A 126 12.22 -9.46 23.75
CA PRO A 126 13.54 -10.04 23.96
C PRO A 126 14.12 -10.44 22.59
N THR A 127 15.30 -9.92 22.28
CA THR A 127 16.00 -10.23 21.01
C THR A 127 16.95 -11.41 21.15
N GLY A 128 17.37 -11.75 22.38
CA GLY A 128 18.42 -12.72 22.66
C GLY A 128 19.84 -12.18 22.41
N ILE A 129 19.97 -10.92 22.01
CA ILE A 129 21.26 -10.24 21.81
C ILE A 129 21.52 -9.39 23.04
N ALA A 130 22.48 -9.83 23.90
CA ALA A 130 22.76 -9.19 25.18
C ALA A 130 23.06 -7.69 25.06
N GLY A 131 23.73 -7.24 24.02
CA GLY A 131 24.02 -5.83 23.78
C GLY A 131 22.74 -4.98 23.55
N ILE A 132 21.70 -5.56 22.96
CA ILE A 132 20.41 -4.90 22.76
C ILE A 132 19.59 -5.01 24.04
N ASP A 133 19.42 -6.21 24.56
CA ASP A 133 18.49 -6.46 25.67
C ASP A 133 18.91 -5.75 26.97
N LEU A 134 20.22 -5.54 27.19
CA LEU A 134 20.74 -4.89 28.40
C LEU A 134 20.91 -3.37 28.25
N ASN A 135 21.30 -2.89 27.08
CA ASN A 135 21.66 -1.47 26.92
C ASN A 135 20.61 -0.65 26.16
N ASN A 136 19.98 -1.23 25.15
CA ASN A 136 19.01 -0.57 24.27
C ASN A 136 17.74 -1.41 24.15
N THR A 137 17.17 -1.79 25.26
CA THR A 137 15.99 -2.65 25.35
C THR A 137 14.93 -2.32 24.32
N LEU A 138 14.56 -3.30 23.50
CA LEU A 138 13.55 -3.16 22.48
C LEU A 138 12.15 -3.31 23.09
N VAL A 139 11.27 -2.35 22.78
CA VAL A 139 9.85 -2.42 23.19
C VAL A 139 8.93 -2.30 21.99
N SER A 140 7.79 -2.97 22.06
CA SER A 140 6.80 -3.00 20.98
C SER A 140 6.34 -1.58 20.59
N GLY A 141 6.41 -1.25 19.30
CA GLY A 141 6.06 0.08 18.77
C GLY A 141 7.18 1.12 18.80
N GLN A 142 8.38 0.76 19.27
CA GLN A 142 9.56 1.61 19.24
C GLN A 142 10.19 1.60 17.83
N LYS A 143 10.76 2.74 17.43
CA LYS A 143 11.65 2.82 16.24
C LYS A 143 13.09 2.78 16.72
N ILE A 144 13.84 1.79 16.28
CA ILE A 144 15.27 1.65 16.59
C ILE A 144 16.07 1.85 15.31
N PRO A 145 16.97 2.83 15.24
CA PRO A 145 17.91 2.93 14.14
C PRO A 145 19.10 1.99 14.34
N PHE A 146 19.52 1.31 13.30
CA PHE A 146 20.77 0.56 13.25
C PHE A 146 21.80 1.38 12.47
N PHE A 147 22.89 1.75 13.13
CA PHE A 147 24.03 2.43 12.52
C PHE A 147 25.19 1.44 12.39
N ALA A 148 25.74 1.33 11.21
CA ALA A 148 26.89 0.49 10.93
C ALA A 148 27.75 1.07 9.82
N ASP A 149 29.03 0.76 9.85
CA ASP A 149 29.91 1.04 8.71
C ASP A 149 29.57 0.12 7.54
N PRO A 150 29.91 0.50 6.29
CA PRO A 150 29.52 -0.27 5.09
C PRO A 150 29.94 -1.75 5.10
N ASP A 151 31.04 -2.08 5.76
CA ASP A 151 31.59 -3.46 5.80
C ASP A 151 31.08 -4.30 6.97
N GLN A 152 30.18 -3.76 7.81
CA GLN A 152 29.65 -4.49 8.94
C GLN A 152 28.41 -5.31 8.56
N PRO A 153 28.21 -6.50 9.18
CA PRO A 153 27.12 -7.40 8.85
C PRO A 153 25.76 -6.98 9.48
N TYR A 154 25.40 -5.70 9.40
CA TYR A 154 24.21 -5.15 10.05
C TYR A 154 22.89 -5.81 9.61
N ASN A 155 22.82 -6.27 8.35
CA ASN A 155 21.64 -6.99 7.85
C ASN A 155 21.43 -8.32 8.57
N GLN A 156 22.53 -9.00 8.95
CA GLN A 156 22.44 -10.25 9.72
C GLN A 156 21.92 -9.97 11.13
N VAL A 157 22.40 -8.90 11.78
CA VAL A 157 21.91 -8.50 13.09
C VAL A 157 20.43 -8.11 13.04
N MET A 158 20.00 -7.34 12.03
CA MET A 158 18.58 -7.02 11.85
C MET A 158 17.69 -8.24 11.61
N ALA A 159 18.23 -9.28 10.96
CA ALA A 159 17.49 -10.52 10.73
C ALA A 159 17.40 -11.43 11.97
N MET A 160 18.24 -11.19 12.97
CA MET A 160 18.22 -11.91 14.26
C MET A 160 17.28 -11.28 15.30
N VAL A 161 16.92 -10.01 15.10
CA VAL A 161 15.99 -9.24 15.95
C VAL A 161 14.56 -9.44 15.53
#